data_0ad531e077898f3597e0cf9452b559cc
#
_entry.id   0ad531e077898f3597e0cf9452b559cc
#
_cell.length_a   1.000
_cell.length_b   1.000
_cell.length_c   1.000
_cell.angle_alpha   90.00
_cell.angle_beta   90.00
_cell.angle_gamma   90.00
#
_symmetry.space_group_name_H-M   'P 1'
#
loop_
_entity.id
_entity.type
_entity.pdbx_description
1 polymer ?
#
loop_
_entity_poly.entity_id
_entity_poly.type
_entity_poly.pdbx_seq_one_letter_code
_entity_poly.pdbx_strand_id
1 'polypeptide(L)'
;MSKVLTADELYEARLKSGVPLFNDQKMKLGVFGSNCSYGVMASLAPSTYEVSWDHTVKIAQQAENLGFEAMVPIARYKGMGGESNFNGENYETHTWAAGLAQATENIMVFSTIHVPAKHPVVAAKESVTVDHISGGRFGLNLTMGWYAAEMGMFGVKQREHDERYAYGSEWTDILKKLWTIKGEFDYKGKFFDLKHLEAEPKPIQEPYPVLVNAGNSPAGLEFCARECDFNFIAFATPEEAKETAARVRGISRNHGKNLGILSYGNIISRETEKETQELYKQILDMGDWSVAESVSKGLGSESGSFEQIKAMQERFITGYGGYPLIGTPEQIVEQLVKISEAGVDGMLLGFLDYNEDLKFFGERILPLMKQAGLRY
;
A
#
# COMPACT_ATOMS: atom_id res chain seq x y z
N MET A 1 -7.51 -32.14 0.83
CA MET A 1 -6.35 -31.23 1.12
C MET A 1 -6.06 -30.48 -0.16
N SER A 2 -6.20 -29.16 -0.18
CA SER A 2 -5.76 -28.35 -1.32
C SER A 2 -4.24 -28.48 -1.45
N LYS A 3 -3.76 -28.70 -2.68
CA LYS A 3 -2.32 -28.78 -2.96
C LYS A 3 -1.69 -27.42 -2.57
N VAL A 4 -0.70 -27.43 -1.72
CA VAL A 4 0.12 -26.22 -1.45
C VAL A 4 0.96 -25.99 -2.70
N LEU A 5 0.75 -24.85 -3.38
CA LEU A 5 1.51 -24.48 -4.58
C LEU A 5 2.94 -24.08 -4.18
N THR A 6 3.92 -24.45 -5.01
CA THR A 6 5.29 -23.91 -4.92
C THR A 6 5.28 -22.41 -5.30
N ALA A 7 6.37 -21.70 -5.01
CA ALA A 7 6.52 -20.30 -5.39
C ALA A 7 6.34 -20.08 -6.91
N ASP A 8 6.93 -20.95 -7.72
CA ASP A 8 6.84 -20.85 -9.17
C ASP A 8 5.42 -21.18 -9.66
N GLU A 9 4.79 -22.22 -9.11
CA GLU A 9 3.39 -22.56 -9.43
C GLU A 9 2.42 -21.41 -9.06
N LEU A 10 2.65 -20.75 -7.93
CA LEU A 10 1.86 -19.60 -7.50
C LEU A 10 2.07 -18.42 -8.46
N TYR A 11 3.31 -18.10 -8.78
CA TYR A 11 3.64 -17.00 -9.70
C TYR A 11 3.02 -17.25 -11.09
N GLU A 12 3.15 -18.45 -11.63
CA GLU A 12 2.54 -18.85 -12.89
C GLU A 12 1.00 -18.77 -12.87
N ALA A 13 0.37 -19.17 -11.75
CA ALA A 13 -1.08 -19.04 -11.59
C ALA A 13 -1.51 -17.55 -11.63
N ARG A 14 -0.76 -16.68 -10.97
CA ARG A 14 -0.99 -15.23 -10.96
C ARG A 14 -0.86 -14.60 -12.36
N LEU A 15 0.20 -14.97 -13.10
CA LEU A 15 0.40 -14.53 -14.49
C LEU A 15 -0.76 -14.97 -15.39
N LYS A 16 -1.15 -16.25 -15.29
CA LYS A 16 -2.27 -16.80 -16.08
C LYS A 16 -3.62 -16.16 -15.75
N SER A 17 -3.80 -15.75 -14.48
CA SER A 17 -5.01 -15.06 -14.05
C SER A 17 -5.09 -13.61 -14.53
N GLY A 18 -4.04 -13.07 -15.18
CA GLY A 18 -4.00 -11.70 -15.67
C GLY A 18 -4.01 -10.64 -14.56
N VAL A 19 -3.53 -11.00 -13.35
CA VAL A 19 -3.46 -10.06 -12.22
C VAL A 19 -2.46 -8.95 -12.53
N PRO A 20 -2.87 -7.66 -12.55
CA PRO A 20 -2.05 -6.56 -13.09
C PRO A 20 -0.67 -6.39 -12.48
N LEU A 21 -0.50 -6.67 -11.18
CA LEU A 21 0.82 -6.59 -10.51
C LEU A 21 1.79 -7.70 -10.91
N PHE A 22 1.32 -8.77 -11.57
CA PHE A 22 2.17 -9.85 -12.07
C PHE A 22 2.38 -9.68 -13.57
N ASN A 23 3.33 -8.83 -13.94
CA ASN A 23 3.71 -8.51 -15.30
C ASN A 23 5.24 -8.36 -15.41
N ASP A 24 5.76 -8.16 -16.62
CA ASP A 24 7.20 -8.06 -16.90
C ASP A 24 7.80 -6.66 -16.69
N GLN A 25 7.00 -5.67 -16.24
CA GLN A 25 7.52 -4.34 -15.92
C GLN A 25 8.54 -4.43 -14.79
N LYS A 26 9.72 -3.84 -14.96
CA LYS A 26 10.75 -3.81 -13.90
C LYS A 26 10.34 -2.97 -12.71
N MET A 27 9.60 -1.87 -12.95
CA MET A 27 9.06 -1.00 -11.92
C MET A 27 7.54 -0.92 -12.08
N LYS A 28 6.78 -1.64 -11.25
CA LYS A 28 5.33 -1.49 -11.18
C LYS A 28 4.97 -0.13 -10.59
N LEU A 29 3.88 0.45 -11.05
CA LEU A 29 3.40 1.74 -10.57
C LEU A 29 2.00 1.60 -9.96
N GLY A 30 1.78 2.30 -8.87
CA GLY A 30 0.45 2.45 -8.28
C GLY A 30 0.22 3.86 -7.79
N VAL A 31 -1.04 4.20 -7.52
CA VAL A 31 -1.43 5.44 -6.82
C VAL A 31 -1.75 5.12 -5.37
N PHE A 32 -1.25 5.93 -4.45
CA PHE A 32 -1.43 5.72 -3.01
C PHE A 32 -2.21 6.86 -2.36
N GLY A 33 -3.18 6.51 -1.51
CA GLY A 33 -3.84 7.42 -0.59
C GLY A 33 -4.91 8.34 -1.17
N SER A 34 -5.33 8.15 -2.43
CA SER A 34 -6.37 8.98 -3.07
C SER A 34 -7.80 8.77 -2.53
N ASN A 35 -7.96 8.02 -1.45
CA ASN A 35 -9.22 7.86 -0.74
C ASN A 35 -9.35 8.76 0.50
N CYS A 36 -8.32 9.54 0.82
CA CYS A 36 -8.28 10.40 2.02
C CYS A 36 -7.97 11.85 1.65
N SER A 37 -8.54 12.80 2.41
CA SER A 37 -8.16 14.23 2.31
C SER A 37 -6.66 14.42 2.53
N TYR A 38 -6.07 15.34 1.78
CA TYR A 38 -4.62 15.60 1.71
C TYR A 38 -3.80 14.43 1.12
N GLY A 39 -4.45 13.33 0.71
CA GLY A 39 -3.75 12.16 0.18
C GLY A 39 -2.67 11.63 1.12
N VAL A 40 -1.41 11.78 0.70
CA VAL A 40 -0.23 11.38 1.48
C VAL A 40 0.67 12.55 1.87
N MET A 41 0.25 13.80 1.63
CA MET A 41 1.01 15.01 2.02
C MET A 41 0.30 15.78 3.14
N ALA A 42 0.88 15.83 4.33
CA ALA A 42 0.35 16.57 5.47
C ALA A 42 0.69 18.07 5.34
N SER A 43 0.18 18.74 4.31
CA SER A 43 0.45 20.12 3.99
C SER A 43 -0.82 20.87 3.57
N LEU A 44 -0.92 22.14 3.95
CA LEU A 44 -1.96 23.07 3.54
C LEU A 44 -1.56 23.86 2.27
N ALA A 45 -0.55 23.41 1.54
CA ALA A 45 -0.11 24.03 0.31
C ALA A 45 -1.26 24.09 -0.72
N PRO A 46 -1.35 25.12 -1.55
CA PRO A 46 -2.34 25.20 -2.62
C PRO A 46 -2.33 23.96 -3.50
N SER A 47 -3.50 23.56 -4.01
CA SER A 47 -3.70 22.35 -4.82
C SER A 47 -3.52 21.01 -4.08
N THR A 48 -3.35 21.03 -2.75
CA THR A 48 -3.37 19.78 -1.98
C THR A 48 -4.70 19.06 -2.18
N TYR A 49 -4.63 17.74 -2.28
CA TYR A 49 -5.74 16.88 -2.64
C TYR A 49 -6.95 17.02 -1.70
N GLU A 50 -8.09 17.37 -2.29
CA GLU A 50 -9.41 17.32 -1.65
C GLU A 50 -10.15 16.06 -2.08
N VAL A 51 -10.56 15.24 -1.11
CA VAL A 51 -11.24 13.98 -1.42
C VAL A 51 -12.67 14.22 -1.88
N SER A 52 -13.01 13.70 -3.08
CA SER A 52 -14.36 13.59 -3.58
C SER A 52 -14.48 12.34 -4.43
N TRP A 53 -15.74 11.84 -4.61
CA TRP A 53 -15.93 10.62 -5.39
C TRP A 53 -15.50 10.80 -6.85
N ASP A 54 -15.96 11.87 -7.49
CA ASP A 54 -15.61 12.17 -8.88
C ASP A 54 -14.11 12.35 -9.09
N HIS A 55 -13.45 12.98 -8.11
CA HIS A 55 -12.00 13.21 -8.16
C HIS A 55 -11.23 11.89 -8.08
N THR A 56 -11.58 11.01 -7.14
CA THR A 56 -10.90 9.70 -7.00
C THR A 56 -11.14 8.79 -8.21
N VAL A 57 -12.32 8.82 -8.81
CA VAL A 57 -12.61 8.09 -10.06
C VAL A 57 -11.75 8.62 -11.22
N LYS A 58 -11.67 9.94 -11.37
CA LYS A 58 -10.85 10.57 -12.42
C LYS A 58 -9.37 10.19 -12.27
N ILE A 59 -8.83 10.19 -11.05
CA ILE A 59 -7.46 9.76 -10.77
C ILE A 59 -7.26 8.29 -11.17
N ALA A 60 -8.18 7.39 -10.81
CA ALA A 60 -8.08 5.98 -11.13
C ALA A 60 -8.07 5.72 -12.63
N GLN A 61 -8.96 6.39 -13.38
CA GLN A 61 -9.03 6.30 -14.84
C GLN A 61 -7.78 6.89 -15.51
N GLN A 62 -7.25 8.00 -15.00
CA GLN A 62 -6.03 8.59 -15.51
C GLN A 62 -4.82 7.69 -15.25
N ALA A 63 -4.69 7.11 -14.06
CA ALA A 63 -3.64 6.15 -13.72
C ALA A 63 -3.72 4.90 -14.61
N GLU A 64 -4.92 4.37 -14.82
CA GLU A 64 -5.15 3.24 -15.73
C GLU A 64 -4.72 3.54 -17.16
N ASN A 65 -5.09 4.71 -17.69
CA ASN A 65 -4.70 5.14 -19.04
C ASN A 65 -3.18 5.32 -19.20
N LEU A 66 -2.47 5.61 -18.12
CA LEU A 66 -1.01 5.66 -18.07
C LEU A 66 -0.36 4.28 -17.88
N GLY A 67 -1.17 3.24 -17.72
CA GLY A 67 -0.70 1.87 -17.54
C GLY A 67 -0.20 1.57 -16.13
N PHE A 68 -0.69 2.27 -15.12
CA PHE A 68 -0.41 1.94 -13.71
C PHE A 68 -1.09 0.63 -13.34
N GLU A 69 -0.45 -0.15 -12.48
CA GLU A 69 -0.94 -1.45 -12.06
C GLU A 69 -1.93 -1.42 -10.90
N ALA A 70 -1.88 -0.40 -10.03
CA ALA A 70 -2.67 -0.46 -8.79
C ALA A 70 -3.17 0.89 -8.26
N MET A 71 -4.38 0.87 -7.66
CA MET A 71 -4.91 1.90 -6.77
C MET A 71 -4.92 1.36 -5.35
N VAL A 72 -4.18 1.98 -4.42
CA VAL A 72 -4.02 1.49 -3.04
C VAL A 72 -4.50 2.54 -2.04
N PRO A 73 -5.57 2.26 -1.26
CA PRO A 73 -6.10 3.20 -0.29
C PRO A 73 -5.38 3.11 1.06
N ILE A 74 -5.47 4.19 1.82
CA ILE A 74 -5.12 4.20 3.24
C ILE A 74 -6.35 3.76 4.06
N ALA A 75 -6.22 2.76 4.95
CA ALA A 75 -7.25 2.51 5.94
C ALA A 75 -7.24 3.62 6.98
N ARG A 76 -8.34 4.35 7.07
CA ARG A 76 -8.49 5.44 8.01
C ARG A 76 -9.95 5.57 8.43
N TYR A 77 -10.18 5.73 9.74
CA TYR A 77 -11.49 5.98 10.34
C TYR A 77 -11.47 7.23 11.22
N LYS A 78 -10.28 7.69 11.59
CA LYS A 78 -10.07 8.88 12.41
C LYS A 78 -8.89 9.67 11.87
N GLY A 79 -9.12 10.94 11.56
CA GLY A 79 -8.06 11.86 11.18
C GLY A 79 -6.95 11.95 12.22
N MET A 80 -5.79 12.34 11.81
CA MET A 80 -4.61 12.45 12.68
C MET A 80 -4.55 13.78 13.46
N GLY A 81 -5.59 14.64 13.32
CA GLY A 81 -5.64 15.95 13.96
C GLY A 81 -4.77 17.00 13.26
N GLY A 82 -4.26 17.95 14.03
CA GLY A 82 -3.58 19.12 13.49
C GLY A 82 -4.52 20.10 12.81
N GLU A 83 -3.97 21.14 12.17
CA GLU A 83 -4.74 22.13 11.44
C GLU A 83 -5.42 21.51 10.20
N SER A 84 -4.74 20.60 9.53
CA SER A 84 -5.25 19.89 8.36
C SER A 84 -6.30 18.83 8.71
N ASN A 85 -6.40 18.38 9.97
CA ASN A 85 -7.08 17.14 10.33
C ASN A 85 -6.72 16.00 9.35
N PHE A 86 -5.42 15.80 9.13
CA PHE A 86 -4.85 14.97 8.08
C PHE A 86 -5.54 13.60 7.97
N ASN A 87 -5.99 13.27 6.76
CA ASN A 87 -6.81 12.10 6.43
C ASN A 87 -8.15 12.02 7.20
N GLY A 88 -8.69 13.16 7.68
CA GLY A 88 -9.94 13.21 8.45
C GLY A 88 -11.16 12.87 7.62
N GLU A 89 -11.20 13.34 6.37
CA GLU A 89 -12.21 12.91 5.38
C GLU A 89 -11.64 11.74 4.59
N ASN A 90 -12.36 10.63 4.60
CA ASN A 90 -11.87 9.40 3.96
C ASN A 90 -13.02 8.46 3.58
N TYR A 91 -12.81 7.68 2.53
CA TYR A 91 -13.73 6.63 2.11
C TYR A 91 -13.33 5.28 2.71
N GLU A 92 -14.33 4.48 3.11
CA GLU A 92 -14.12 3.10 3.54
C GLU A 92 -13.58 2.28 2.35
N THR A 93 -12.58 1.49 2.61
CA THR A 93 -11.68 0.99 1.57
C THR A 93 -12.25 -0.14 0.71
N HIS A 94 -13.15 -1.02 1.25
CA HIS A 94 -13.80 -2.05 0.44
C HIS A 94 -14.87 -1.46 -0.48
N THR A 95 -15.71 -0.57 0.05
CA THR A 95 -16.74 0.11 -0.75
C THR A 95 -16.12 1.04 -1.79
N TRP A 96 -15.04 1.73 -1.44
CA TRP A 96 -14.25 2.51 -2.37
C TRP A 96 -13.66 1.66 -3.50
N ALA A 97 -13.06 0.51 -3.17
CA ALA A 97 -12.50 -0.42 -4.15
C ALA A 97 -13.57 -1.00 -5.08
N ALA A 98 -14.75 -1.34 -4.55
CA ALA A 98 -15.88 -1.82 -5.35
C ALA A 98 -16.35 -0.76 -6.36
N GLY A 99 -16.45 0.51 -5.92
CA GLY A 99 -16.81 1.63 -6.80
C GLY A 99 -15.79 1.86 -7.91
N LEU A 100 -14.49 1.88 -7.58
CA LEU A 100 -13.43 2.04 -8.57
C LEU A 100 -13.33 0.85 -9.52
N ALA A 101 -13.58 -0.38 -9.05
CA ALA A 101 -13.61 -1.56 -9.89
C ALA A 101 -14.63 -1.47 -11.03
N GLN A 102 -15.77 -0.77 -10.80
CA GLN A 102 -16.76 -0.50 -11.82
C GLN A 102 -16.43 0.70 -12.72
N ALA A 103 -15.57 1.60 -12.26
CA ALA A 103 -15.16 2.80 -13.00
C ALA A 103 -13.90 2.59 -13.85
N THR A 104 -13.25 1.40 -13.75
CA THR A 104 -12.00 1.04 -14.41
C THR A 104 -12.06 -0.37 -15.01
N GLU A 105 -11.20 -0.68 -15.96
CA GLU A 105 -11.20 -1.95 -16.70
C GLU A 105 -9.95 -2.82 -16.44
N ASN A 106 -8.78 -2.21 -16.21
CA ASN A 106 -7.49 -2.92 -16.19
C ASN A 106 -6.73 -2.75 -14.89
N ILE A 107 -6.82 -1.59 -14.22
CA ILE A 107 -6.05 -1.31 -13.02
C ILE A 107 -6.55 -2.15 -11.84
N MET A 108 -5.64 -2.65 -11.03
CA MET A 108 -5.94 -3.37 -9.80
C MET A 108 -6.41 -2.41 -8.72
N VAL A 109 -7.47 -2.77 -8.01
CA VAL A 109 -8.01 -1.99 -6.89
C VAL A 109 -7.76 -2.72 -5.58
N PHE A 110 -7.19 -2.01 -4.61
CA PHE A 110 -6.94 -2.57 -3.28
C PHE A 110 -7.96 -2.07 -2.27
N SER A 111 -8.22 -2.91 -1.27
CA SER A 111 -8.71 -2.47 0.03
C SER A 111 -7.58 -2.57 1.05
N THR A 112 -7.56 -1.67 2.02
CA THR A 112 -6.66 -1.76 3.18
C THR A 112 -7.51 -1.90 4.43
N ILE A 113 -7.25 -2.90 5.27
CA ILE A 113 -8.05 -3.19 6.45
C ILE A 113 -7.24 -3.26 7.73
N HIS A 114 -7.88 -2.91 8.84
CA HIS A 114 -7.37 -3.19 10.18
C HIS A 114 -7.81 -4.59 10.62
N VAL A 115 -6.91 -5.55 10.52
CA VAL A 115 -7.15 -6.96 10.90
C VAL A 115 -7.80 -7.10 12.29
N PRO A 116 -7.37 -6.35 13.34
CA PRO A 116 -7.99 -6.46 14.65
C PRO A 116 -9.43 -5.93 14.75
N ALA A 117 -9.85 -5.07 13.81
CA ALA A 117 -11.16 -4.43 13.82
C ALA A 117 -12.21 -5.13 12.93
N LYS A 118 -11.79 -6.10 12.10
CA LYS A 118 -12.68 -6.78 11.14
C LYS A 118 -12.61 -8.30 11.32
N HIS A 119 -13.78 -8.94 11.44
CA HIS A 119 -13.85 -10.39 11.54
C HIS A 119 -13.45 -11.07 10.22
N PRO A 120 -12.65 -12.16 10.21
CA PRO A 120 -12.16 -12.78 8.96
C PRO A 120 -13.27 -13.29 8.04
N VAL A 121 -14.40 -13.76 8.58
CA VAL A 121 -15.56 -14.18 7.78
C VAL A 121 -16.18 -13.02 7.01
N VAL A 122 -16.29 -11.85 7.64
CA VAL A 122 -16.80 -10.64 6.98
C VAL A 122 -15.84 -10.19 5.90
N ALA A 123 -14.55 -10.09 6.22
CA ALA A 123 -13.51 -9.69 5.27
C ALA A 123 -13.43 -10.65 4.06
N ALA A 124 -13.57 -11.97 4.30
CA ALA A 124 -13.58 -12.95 3.23
C ALA A 124 -14.73 -12.72 2.23
N LYS A 125 -15.94 -12.47 2.75
CA LYS A 125 -17.14 -12.23 1.92
C LYS A 125 -17.05 -10.93 1.14
N GLU A 126 -16.65 -9.84 1.78
CA GLU A 126 -16.46 -8.53 1.15
C GLU A 126 -15.40 -8.60 0.05
N SER A 127 -14.25 -9.19 0.33
CA SER A 127 -13.14 -9.32 -0.62
C SER A 127 -13.54 -10.12 -1.87
N VAL A 128 -14.23 -11.24 -1.71
CA VAL A 128 -14.72 -12.05 -2.83
C VAL A 128 -15.74 -11.24 -3.66
N THR A 129 -16.60 -10.46 -3.01
CA THR A 129 -17.55 -9.62 -3.71
C THR A 129 -16.85 -8.60 -4.60
N VAL A 130 -15.82 -7.91 -4.07
CA VAL A 130 -15.04 -6.95 -4.88
C VAL A 130 -14.21 -7.65 -5.95
N ASP A 131 -13.69 -8.84 -5.66
CA ASP A 131 -12.97 -9.66 -6.65
C ASP A 131 -13.85 -10.00 -7.87
N HIS A 132 -15.11 -10.38 -7.63
CA HIS A 132 -16.09 -10.60 -8.69
C HIS A 132 -16.48 -9.31 -9.43
N ILE A 133 -16.71 -8.21 -8.71
CA ILE A 133 -17.03 -6.91 -9.30
C ILE A 133 -15.89 -6.43 -10.21
N SER A 134 -14.65 -6.65 -9.81
CA SER A 134 -13.46 -6.23 -10.55
C SER A 134 -13.04 -7.21 -11.66
N GLY A 135 -13.68 -8.40 -11.75
CA GLY A 135 -13.22 -9.44 -12.68
C GLY A 135 -11.84 -10.01 -12.34
N GLY A 136 -11.49 -10.13 -11.05
CA GLY A 136 -10.21 -10.68 -10.60
C GLY A 136 -9.09 -9.64 -10.46
N ARG A 137 -9.41 -8.34 -10.36
CA ARG A 137 -8.43 -7.24 -10.18
C ARG A 137 -8.42 -6.67 -8.75
N PHE A 138 -8.81 -7.46 -7.76
CA PHE A 138 -8.84 -7.04 -6.35
C PHE A 138 -7.59 -7.46 -5.60
N GLY A 139 -7.13 -6.61 -4.66
CA GLY A 139 -6.07 -6.92 -3.71
C GLY A 139 -6.42 -6.47 -2.30
N LEU A 140 -5.85 -7.12 -1.30
CA LEU A 140 -6.08 -6.82 0.10
C LEU A 140 -4.78 -6.50 0.82
N ASN A 141 -4.68 -5.28 1.36
CA ASN A 141 -3.59 -4.86 2.23
C ASN A 141 -4.00 -5.05 3.69
N LEU A 142 -3.23 -5.86 4.41
CA LEU A 142 -3.50 -6.23 5.80
C LEU A 142 -2.71 -5.34 6.75
N THR A 143 -3.37 -4.54 7.60
CA THR A 143 -2.70 -3.77 8.65
C THR A 143 -3.00 -4.34 10.02
N MET A 144 -1.97 -4.39 10.89
CA MET A 144 -2.08 -5.01 12.22
C MET A 144 -2.54 -4.02 13.31
N GLY A 145 -3.15 -2.89 12.93
CA GLY A 145 -3.72 -1.92 13.87
C GLY A 145 -2.65 -1.15 14.67
N TRP A 146 -1.80 -0.40 13.98
CA TRP A 146 -0.72 0.37 14.61
C TRP A 146 -1.19 1.65 15.31
N TYR A 147 -2.27 2.27 14.84
CA TYR A 147 -2.79 3.53 15.36
C TYR A 147 -3.78 3.28 16.53
N ALA A 148 -3.29 3.38 17.75
CA ALA A 148 -4.03 3.03 18.97
C ALA A 148 -5.32 3.84 19.14
N ALA A 149 -5.32 5.15 18.81
CA ALA A 149 -6.49 6.00 18.92
C ALA A 149 -7.64 5.56 18.02
N GLU A 150 -7.31 5.01 16.84
CA GLU A 150 -8.28 4.47 15.88
C GLU A 150 -8.79 3.10 16.35
N MET A 151 -7.92 2.23 16.85
CA MET A 151 -8.32 0.94 17.42
C MET A 151 -9.28 1.10 18.58
N GLY A 152 -9.13 2.17 19.38
CA GLY A 152 -10.04 2.51 20.47
C GLY A 152 -11.49 2.77 20.00
N MET A 153 -11.70 3.31 18.79
CA MET A 153 -13.05 3.52 18.22
C MET A 153 -13.80 2.19 18.01
N PHE A 154 -13.07 1.12 17.72
CA PHE A 154 -13.64 -0.22 17.56
C PHE A 154 -13.75 -1.00 18.87
N GLY A 155 -13.39 -0.39 20.02
CA GLY A 155 -13.31 -1.10 21.29
C GLY A 155 -12.21 -2.18 21.32
N VAL A 156 -11.27 -2.13 20.39
CA VAL A 156 -10.18 -3.10 20.28
C VAL A 156 -9.03 -2.70 21.17
N LYS A 157 -8.73 -3.54 22.18
CA LYS A 157 -7.50 -3.39 22.96
C LYS A 157 -6.30 -3.75 22.10
N GLN A 158 -5.35 -2.82 22.00
CA GLN A 158 -4.12 -3.07 21.25
C GLN A 158 -3.31 -4.19 21.92
N ARG A 159 -2.99 -5.24 21.15
CA ARG A 159 -2.14 -6.36 21.58
C ARG A 159 -0.67 -5.95 21.55
N GLU A 160 0.16 -6.69 22.30
CA GLU A 160 1.61 -6.60 22.16
C GLU A 160 2.04 -6.84 20.71
N HIS A 161 3.18 -6.26 20.33
CA HIS A 161 3.62 -6.20 18.94
C HIS A 161 3.62 -7.59 18.25
N ASP A 162 4.28 -8.58 18.85
CA ASP A 162 4.40 -9.91 18.23
C ASP A 162 3.08 -10.69 18.29
N GLU A 163 2.26 -10.45 19.32
CA GLU A 163 0.93 -11.04 19.41
C GLU A 163 -0.02 -10.54 18.32
N ARG A 164 0.18 -9.29 17.84
CA ARG A 164 -0.60 -8.77 16.69
C ARG A 164 -0.36 -9.59 15.43
N TYR A 165 0.89 -9.98 15.16
CA TYR A 165 1.22 -10.81 14.00
C TYR A 165 0.79 -12.28 14.17
N ALA A 166 0.85 -12.82 15.38
CA ALA A 166 0.29 -14.15 15.68
C ALA A 166 -1.24 -14.19 15.45
N TYR A 167 -1.96 -13.17 15.93
CA TYR A 167 -3.39 -13.00 15.65
C TYR A 167 -3.66 -12.84 14.15
N GLY A 168 -2.87 -12.00 13.47
CA GLY A 168 -2.97 -11.79 12.03
C GLY A 168 -2.75 -13.07 11.23
N SER A 169 -1.88 -13.97 11.68
CA SER A 169 -1.63 -15.25 11.02
C SER A 169 -2.83 -16.19 11.09
N GLU A 170 -3.46 -16.35 12.26
CA GLU A 170 -4.69 -17.13 12.37
C GLU A 170 -5.83 -16.52 11.54
N TRP A 171 -5.97 -15.19 11.62
CA TRP A 171 -6.95 -14.44 10.86
C TRP A 171 -6.80 -14.66 9.34
N THR A 172 -5.55 -14.60 8.83
CA THR A 172 -5.24 -14.79 7.41
C THR A 172 -5.40 -16.25 6.98
N ASP A 173 -5.09 -17.20 7.86
CA ASP A 173 -5.32 -18.64 7.59
C ASP A 173 -6.82 -18.94 7.45
N ILE A 174 -7.66 -18.38 8.33
CA ILE A 174 -9.13 -18.48 8.21
C ILE A 174 -9.61 -17.88 6.88
N LEU A 175 -9.12 -16.70 6.54
CA LEU A 175 -9.46 -16.00 5.30
C LEU A 175 -9.14 -16.88 4.07
N LYS A 176 -7.92 -17.40 3.97
CA LYS A 176 -7.49 -18.26 2.87
C LYS A 176 -8.31 -19.56 2.80
N LYS A 177 -8.61 -20.15 3.94
CA LYS A 177 -9.45 -21.37 4.01
C LYS A 177 -10.87 -21.11 3.52
N LEU A 178 -11.48 -19.97 3.90
CA LEU A 178 -12.79 -19.57 3.39
C LEU A 178 -12.78 -19.39 1.86
N TRP A 179 -11.69 -18.90 1.31
CA TRP A 179 -11.56 -18.72 -0.14
C TRP A 179 -11.28 -20.01 -0.92
N THR A 180 -10.66 -21.01 -0.28
CA THR A 180 -10.14 -22.19 -1.01
C THR A 180 -10.81 -23.51 -0.67
N ILE A 181 -11.32 -23.71 0.55
CA ILE A 181 -11.97 -24.94 0.95
C ILE A 181 -13.39 -24.99 0.41
N LYS A 182 -13.74 -26.07 -0.27
CA LYS A 182 -15.11 -26.37 -0.70
C LYS A 182 -15.87 -27.09 0.42
N GLY A 183 -17.08 -26.62 0.71
CA GLY A 183 -17.91 -27.13 1.78
C GLY A 183 -17.55 -26.61 3.16
N GLU A 184 -18.25 -27.13 4.16
CA GLU A 184 -18.18 -26.69 5.55
C GLU A 184 -16.93 -27.20 6.26
N PHE A 185 -16.34 -26.38 7.14
CA PHE A 185 -15.24 -26.77 8.02
C PHE A 185 -15.28 -26.00 9.36
N ASP A 186 -14.63 -26.59 10.37
CA ASP A 186 -14.41 -25.93 11.67
C ASP A 186 -12.99 -25.37 11.75
N TYR A 187 -12.83 -24.27 12.49
CA TYR A 187 -11.51 -23.73 12.81
C TYR A 187 -11.32 -23.59 14.30
N LYS A 188 -10.22 -24.11 14.85
CA LYS A 188 -9.83 -23.94 16.24
C LYS A 188 -8.36 -23.58 16.35
N GLY A 189 -8.08 -22.38 16.84
CA GLY A 189 -6.74 -21.83 17.09
C GLY A 189 -6.62 -21.22 18.47
N LYS A 190 -5.59 -20.40 18.64
CA LYS A 190 -5.37 -19.65 19.90
C LYS A 190 -6.37 -18.49 20.06
N PHE A 191 -6.72 -17.84 18.97
CA PHE A 191 -7.52 -16.60 18.98
C PHE A 191 -8.94 -16.81 18.47
N PHE A 192 -9.19 -17.88 17.72
CA PHE A 192 -10.47 -18.18 17.09
C PHE A 192 -10.92 -19.61 17.37
N ASP A 193 -12.20 -19.77 17.73
CA ASP A 193 -12.91 -21.06 17.76
C ASP A 193 -14.22 -20.86 16.98
N LEU A 194 -14.22 -21.25 15.71
CA LEU A 194 -15.28 -21.00 14.74
C LEU A 194 -15.84 -22.31 14.23
N LYS A 195 -17.15 -22.36 14.06
CA LYS A 195 -17.88 -23.56 13.63
C LYS A 195 -18.63 -23.30 12.33
N HIS A 196 -18.77 -24.40 11.57
CA HIS A 196 -19.60 -24.40 10.37
C HIS A 196 -19.21 -23.30 9.36
N LEU A 197 -17.89 -23.08 9.20
CA LEU A 197 -17.38 -22.08 8.26
C LEU A 197 -17.61 -22.54 6.83
N GLU A 198 -18.27 -21.73 6.05
CA GLU A 198 -18.46 -21.89 4.61
C GLU A 198 -18.51 -20.51 3.94
N ALA A 199 -17.95 -20.40 2.73
CA ALA A 199 -18.01 -19.16 1.96
C ALA A 199 -18.16 -19.46 0.46
N GLU A 200 -19.24 -18.99 -0.12
CA GLU A 200 -19.52 -19.00 -1.55
C GLU A 200 -20.03 -17.60 -1.98
N PRO A 201 -19.73 -17.17 -3.23
CA PRO A 201 -18.86 -17.81 -4.21
C PRO A 201 -17.38 -17.82 -3.79
N LYS A 202 -16.55 -18.60 -4.49
CA LYS A 202 -15.09 -18.52 -4.35
C LYS A 202 -14.54 -17.32 -5.15
N PRO A 203 -13.32 -16.83 -4.85
CA PRO A 203 -12.68 -15.79 -5.66
C PRO A 203 -12.55 -16.21 -7.14
N ILE A 204 -12.49 -15.19 -8.02
CA ILE A 204 -12.09 -15.39 -9.43
C ILE A 204 -10.58 -15.60 -9.52
N GLN A 205 -9.81 -14.85 -8.73
CA GLN A 205 -8.36 -15.00 -8.69
C GLN A 205 -7.93 -16.37 -8.13
N GLU A 206 -6.96 -17.00 -8.77
CA GLU A 206 -6.35 -18.23 -8.30
C GLU A 206 -4.97 -17.96 -7.68
N PRO A 207 -4.72 -18.53 -6.48
CA PRO A 207 -5.60 -19.34 -5.64
C PRO A 207 -6.57 -18.51 -4.79
N TYR A 208 -6.36 -17.20 -4.67
CA TYR A 208 -7.15 -16.22 -3.92
C TYR A 208 -6.68 -14.79 -4.26
N PRO A 209 -7.40 -13.72 -3.85
CA PRO A 209 -6.98 -12.33 -4.07
C PRO A 209 -5.58 -12.03 -3.53
N VAL A 210 -4.83 -11.17 -4.24
CA VAL A 210 -3.48 -10.74 -3.84
C VAL A 210 -3.48 -10.17 -2.42
N LEU A 211 -2.51 -10.62 -1.61
CA LEU A 211 -2.31 -10.16 -0.23
C LEU A 211 -1.02 -9.35 -0.11
N VAL A 212 -1.11 -8.21 0.58
CA VAL A 212 0.02 -7.31 0.86
C VAL A 212 0.03 -6.96 2.35
N ASN A 213 1.19 -6.72 2.93
CA ASN A 213 1.33 -6.15 4.27
C ASN A 213 2.58 -5.27 4.35
N ALA A 214 2.53 -4.24 5.20
CA ALA A 214 3.59 -3.24 5.38
C ALA A 214 4.47 -3.52 6.62
N GLY A 215 4.56 -4.76 7.08
CA GLY A 215 5.37 -5.13 8.25
C GLY A 215 6.88 -5.08 7.96
N ASN A 216 7.62 -4.24 8.69
CA ASN A 216 9.08 -4.08 8.57
C ASN A 216 9.86 -4.59 9.79
N SER A 217 9.18 -4.89 10.90
CA SER A 217 9.78 -5.57 12.07
C SER A 217 10.09 -7.04 11.76
N PRO A 218 10.94 -7.71 12.55
CA PRO A 218 11.20 -9.14 12.35
C PRO A 218 9.92 -9.99 12.27
N ALA A 219 8.96 -9.79 13.18
CA ALA A 219 7.67 -10.49 13.16
C ALA A 219 6.82 -10.11 11.93
N GLY A 220 6.87 -8.84 11.51
CA GLY A 220 6.17 -8.36 10.32
C GLY A 220 6.74 -8.93 9.02
N LEU A 221 8.05 -8.99 8.88
CA LEU A 221 8.72 -9.59 7.73
C LEU A 221 8.43 -11.09 7.63
N GLU A 222 8.46 -11.79 8.76
CA GLU A 222 8.11 -13.22 8.83
C GLU A 222 6.65 -13.46 8.44
N PHE A 223 5.73 -12.62 8.92
CA PHE A 223 4.32 -12.65 8.52
C PHE A 223 4.17 -12.42 6.99
N CYS A 224 4.79 -11.36 6.46
CA CYS A 224 4.74 -11.08 5.03
C CYS A 224 5.26 -12.24 4.20
N ALA A 225 6.42 -12.77 4.54
CA ALA A 225 7.07 -13.88 3.83
C ALA A 225 6.21 -15.14 3.79
N ARG A 226 5.48 -15.41 4.87
CA ARG A 226 4.60 -16.58 4.97
C ARG A 226 3.24 -16.36 4.34
N GLU A 227 2.62 -15.19 4.57
CA GLU A 227 1.21 -14.98 4.28
C GLU A 227 0.92 -14.18 3.02
N CYS A 228 1.83 -13.28 2.59
CA CYS A 228 1.57 -12.30 1.55
C CYS A 228 2.19 -12.67 0.18
N ASP A 229 1.76 -11.94 -0.86
CA ASP A 229 2.34 -11.95 -2.21
C ASP A 229 3.36 -10.80 -2.36
N PHE A 230 3.13 -9.68 -1.66
CA PHE A 230 4.04 -8.53 -1.64
C PHE A 230 4.28 -8.02 -0.22
N ASN A 231 5.50 -7.56 0.05
CA ASN A 231 5.81 -6.74 1.21
C ASN A 231 5.90 -5.27 0.79
N PHE A 232 5.25 -4.41 1.55
CA PHE A 232 5.25 -2.97 1.34
C PHE A 232 6.24 -2.33 2.30
N ILE A 233 7.46 -2.05 1.82
CA ILE A 233 8.57 -1.54 2.64
C ILE A 233 8.64 -0.01 2.64
N ALA A 234 9.17 0.56 3.72
CA ALA A 234 9.60 1.95 3.78
C ALA A 234 11.12 2.02 3.93
N PHE A 235 11.76 3.01 3.32
CA PHE A 235 13.19 3.27 3.40
C PHE A 235 13.49 4.75 3.23
N ALA A 236 14.64 5.19 3.70
CA ALA A 236 15.10 6.57 3.56
C ALA A 236 16.13 6.74 2.42
N THR A 237 16.87 5.68 2.10
CA THR A 237 17.91 5.68 1.05
C THR A 237 17.84 4.42 0.19
N PRO A 238 18.35 4.44 -1.06
CA PRO A 238 18.45 3.24 -1.89
C PRO A 238 19.28 2.12 -1.25
N GLU A 239 20.28 2.45 -0.44
CA GLU A 239 21.11 1.49 0.30
C GLU A 239 20.27 0.75 1.33
N GLU A 240 19.48 1.46 2.12
CA GLU A 240 18.53 0.88 3.07
C GLU A 240 17.47 0.02 2.37
N ALA A 241 16.99 0.47 1.20
CA ALA A 241 16.08 -0.33 0.37
C ALA A 241 16.72 -1.66 -0.05
N LYS A 242 18.00 -1.63 -0.49
CA LYS A 242 18.74 -2.82 -0.90
C LYS A 242 18.93 -3.83 0.25
N GLU A 243 19.31 -3.35 1.42
CA GLU A 243 19.44 -4.20 2.60
C GLU A 243 18.11 -4.82 3.02
N THR A 244 17.04 -4.01 3.05
CA THR A 244 15.69 -4.47 3.41
C THR A 244 15.16 -5.47 2.37
N ALA A 245 15.31 -5.18 1.07
CA ALA A 245 14.90 -6.07 0.01
C ALA A 245 15.63 -7.43 0.07
N ALA A 246 16.95 -7.41 0.31
CA ALA A 246 17.73 -8.64 0.45
C ALA A 246 17.26 -9.48 1.64
N ARG A 247 16.98 -8.84 2.78
CA ARG A 247 16.44 -9.48 3.99
C ARG A 247 15.07 -10.10 3.75
N VAL A 248 14.14 -9.33 3.16
CA VAL A 248 12.78 -9.80 2.81
C VAL A 248 12.84 -11.03 1.92
N ARG A 249 13.61 -10.98 0.84
CA ARG A 249 13.77 -12.12 -0.09
C ARG A 249 14.47 -13.31 0.55
N GLY A 250 15.41 -13.07 1.48
CA GLY A 250 16.06 -14.12 2.24
C GLY A 250 15.05 -14.91 3.09
N ILE A 251 14.22 -14.21 3.86
CA ILE A 251 13.17 -14.82 4.68
C ILE A 251 12.15 -15.54 3.80
N SER A 252 11.71 -14.91 2.72
CA SER A 252 10.71 -15.46 1.80
C SER A 252 11.14 -16.79 1.19
N ARG A 253 12.42 -16.91 0.78
CA ARG A 253 12.96 -18.20 0.27
C ARG A 253 12.90 -19.33 1.29
N ASN A 254 13.05 -19.03 2.59
CA ASN A 254 12.91 -20.06 3.64
C ASN A 254 11.48 -20.61 3.72
N HIS A 255 10.49 -19.86 3.24
CA HIS A 255 9.10 -20.29 3.11
C HIS A 255 8.76 -20.83 1.70
N GLY A 256 9.75 -21.04 0.83
CA GLY A 256 9.52 -21.48 -0.54
C GLY A 256 8.73 -20.48 -1.39
N LYS A 257 8.84 -19.19 -1.10
CA LYS A 257 8.14 -18.10 -1.81
C LYS A 257 9.12 -17.14 -2.48
N ASN A 258 8.63 -16.47 -3.51
CA ASN A 258 9.26 -15.32 -4.13
C ASN A 258 8.38 -14.09 -3.90
N LEU A 259 8.60 -13.43 -2.76
CA LEU A 259 7.80 -12.28 -2.33
C LEU A 259 8.19 -11.04 -3.15
N GLY A 260 7.20 -10.38 -3.76
CA GLY A 260 7.40 -9.09 -4.42
C GLY A 260 7.60 -7.96 -3.40
N ILE A 261 8.30 -6.92 -3.80
CA ILE A 261 8.63 -5.78 -2.94
C ILE A 261 8.07 -4.51 -3.54
N LEU A 262 7.11 -3.93 -2.86
CA LEU A 262 6.57 -2.60 -3.16
C LEU A 262 7.09 -1.59 -2.15
N SER A 263 7.14 -0.33 -2.58
CA SER A 263 7.36 0.79 -1.68
C SER A 263 6.45 1.96 -2.06
N TYR A 264 6.56 3.05 -1.35
CA TYR A 264 5.81 4.26 -1.66
C TYR A 264 6.71 5.49 -1.61
N GLY A 265 6.32 6.48 -2.39
CA GLY A 265 7.01 7.76 -2.44
C GLY A 265 6.16 8.83 -3.08
N ASN A 266 6.55 10.07 -2.85
CA ASN A 266 5.86 11.20 -3.43
C ASN A 266 6.69 11.84 -4.52
N ILE A 267 6.03 12.12 -5.63
CA ILE A 267 6.61 12.88 -6.74
C ILE A 267 6.43 14.37 -6.44
N ILE A 268 7.54 15.07 -6.30
CA ILE A 268 7.62 16.53 -6.26
C ILE A 268 8.54 16.94 -7.39
N SER A 269 7.96 17.24 -8.56
CA SER A 269 8.70 17.46 -9.81
C SER A 269 8.09 18.57 -10.62
N ARG A 270 8.95 19.41 -11.21
CA ARG A 270 8.62 20.45 -12.20
C ARG A 270 9.67 20.44 -13.30
N GLU A 271 9.47 21.23 -14.36
CA GLU A 271 10.38 21.29 -15.51
C GLU A 271 11.81 21.67 -15.12
N THR A 272 11.97 22.50 -14.11
CA THR A 272 13.27 22.97 -13.66
C THR A 272 13.52 22.65 -12.19
N GLU A 273 14.79 22.51 -11.83
CA GLU A 273 15.20 22.30 -10.45
C GLU A 273 14.74 23.44 -9.54
N LYS A 274 14.80 24.68 -10.03
CA LYS A 274 14.34 25.87 -9.29
C LYS A 274 12.86 25.76 -8.94
N GLU A 275 11.99 25.49 -9.91
CA GLU A 275 10.55 25.35 -9.69
C GLU A 275 10.25 24.17 -8.75
N THR A 276 10.99 23.08 -8.87
CA THR A 276 10.87 21.92 -7.98
C THR A 276 11.21 22.28 -6.54
N GLN A 277 12.31 23.01 -6.32
CA GLN A 277 12.73 23.43 -4.97
C GLN A 277 11.78 24.48 -4.38
N GLU A 278 11.22 25.37 -5.19
CA GLU A 278 10.19 26.31 -4.77
C GLU A 278 8.92 25.59 -4.30
N LEU A 279 8.46 24.58 -5.06
CA LEU A 279 7.32 23.76 -4.67
C LEU A 279 7.60 22.96 -3.39
N TYR A 280 8.75 22.30 -3.30
CA TYR A 280 9.15 21.54 -2.11
C TYR A 280 9.19 22.42 -0.86
N LYS A 281 9.78 23.61 -0.99
CA LYS A 281 9.80 24.57 0.09
C LYS A 281 8.39 25.02 0.48
N GLN A 282 7.51 25.29 -0.48
CA GLN A 282 6.13 25.69 -0.21
C GLN A 282 5.37 24.58 0.55
N ILE A 283 5.54 23.30 0.17
CA ILE A 283 4.93 22.18 0.87
C ILE A 283 5.38 22.13 2.32
N LEU A 284 6.67 22.34 2.60
CA LEU A 284 7.22 22.35 3.96
C LEU A 284 6.82 23.59 4.77
N ASP A 285 6.85 24.78 4.15
CA ASP A 285 6.47 26.03 4.82
C ASP A 285 4.99 26.02 5.26
N MET A 286 4.15 25.31 4.52
CA MET A 286 2.72 25.12 4.81
C MET A 286 2.40 23.73 5.40
N GLY A 287 3.42 23.00 5.84
CA GLY A 287 3.28 21.68 6.44
C GLY A 287 2.57 21.69 7.79
N ASP A 288 1.73 20.68 8.05
CA ASP A 288 1.14 20.48 9.37
C ASP A 288 2.13 19.77 10.31
N TRP A 289 3.05 20.56 10.85
CA TRP A 289 4.11 20.09 11.73
C TRP A 289 3.59 19.45 13.02
N SER A 290 2.39 19.84 13.48
CA SER A 290 1.78 19.27 14.67
C SER A 290 1.40 17.80 14.47
N VAL A 291 0.91 17.46 13.28
CA VAL A 291 0.64 16.05 12.89
C VAL A 291 1.94 15.27 12.77
N ALA A 292 2.94 15.82 12.08
CA ALA A 292 4.22 15.18 11.89
C ALA A 292 4.93 14.89 13.24
N GLU A 293 4.87 15.81 14.19
CA GLU A 293 5.36 15.63 15.56
C GLU A 293 4.60 14.53 16.30
N SER A 294 3.26 14.54 16.25
CA SER A 294 2.41 13.53 16.90
C SER A 294 2.69 12.12 16.37
N VAL A 295 2.84 11.97 15.05
CA VAL A 295 3.14 10.67 14.43
C VAL A 295 4.54 10.20 14.78
N SER A 296 5.54 11.07 14.75
CA SER A 296 6.91 10.70 15.10
C SER A 296 7.01 10.21 16.55
N LYS A 297 6.32 10.86 17.49
CA LYS A 297 6.20 10.38 18.87
C LYS A 297 5.50 9.03 18.96
N GLY A 298 4.40 8.84 18.25
CA GLY A 298 3.63 7.59 18.24
C GLY A 298 4.41 6.39 17.67
N LEU A 299 5.39 6.64 16.81
CA LEU A 299 6.29 5.62 16.25
C LEU A 299 7.54 5.37 17.11
N GLY A 300 7.67 6.05 18.27
CA GLY A 300 8.80 5.86 19.21
C GLY A 300 10.11 6.49 18.75
N SER A 301 10.07 7.46 17.85
CA SER A 301 11.27 8.11 17.28
C SER A 301 11.87 9.20 18.18
N GLU A 302 11.54 9.23 19.48
CA GLU A 302 12.06 10.23 20.43
C GLU A 302 13.56 10.08 20.75
N SER A 303 14.18 8.95 20.37
CA SER A 303 15.57 8.63 20.69
C SER A 303 16.60 9.03 19.62
N GLY A 304 16.18 9.67 18.53
CA GLY A 304 17.06 10.13 17.45
C GLY A 304 17.71 11.49 17.72
N SER A 305 18.72 11.86 16.90
CA SER A 305 19.21 13.25 16.90
C SER A 305 18.11 14.21 16.40
N PHE A 306 18.26 15.50 16.72
CA PHE A 306 17.32 16.52 16.25
C PHE A 306 17.16 16.50 14.72
N GLU A 307 18.27 16.36 14.00
CA GLU A 307 18.31 16.28 12.54
C GLU A 307 17.56 15.05 12.00
N GLN A 308 17.72 13.90 12.67
CA GLN A 308 17.03 12.66 12.27
C GLN A 308 15.51 12.78 12.47
N ILE A 309 15.09 13.32 13.61
CA ILE A 309 13.66 13.55 13.91
C ILE A 309 13.08 14.52 12.90
N LYS A 310 13.78 15.64 12.63
CA LYS A 310 13.34 16.65 11.66
C LYS A 310 13.21 16.06 10.26
N ALA A 311 14.20 15.33 9.78
CA ALA A 311 14.17 14.68 8.47
C ALA A 311 13.01 13.66 8.35
N MET A 312 12.69 12.96 9.42
CA MET A 312 11.54 12.06 9.46
C MET A 312 10.21 12.83 9.39
N GLN A 313 10.09 13.95 10.11
CA GLN A 313 8.91 14.82 10.08
C GLN A 313 8.73 15.48 8.69
N GLU A 314 9.80 15.96 8.07
CA GLU A 314 9.78 16.48 6.71
C GLU A 314 9.29 15.42 5.71
N ARG A 315 9.79 14.18 5.80
CA ARG A 315 9.31 13.07 4.98
C ARG A 315 7.84 12.72 5.24
N PHE A 316 7.37 12.90 6.47
CA PHE A 316 5.96 12.68 6.78
C PHE A 316 5.09 13.78 6.14
N ILE A 317 5.48 15.04 6.24
CA ILE A 317 4.77 16.18 5.61
C ILE A 317 4.73 16.00 4.10
N THR A 318 5.85 15.64 3.49
CA THR A 318 5.98 15.57 2.04
C THR A 318 5.53 14.24 1.45
N GLY A 319 5.23 13.19 2.28
CA GLY A 319 4.92 11.91 1.72
C GLY A 319 4.61 10.78 2.68
N TYR A 320 3.94 11.05 3.79
CA TYR A 320 3.53 10.00 4.73
C TYR A 320 4.70 9.15 5.27
N GLY A 321 5.92 9.71 5.26
CA GLY A 321 7.15 9.01 5.62
C GLY A 321 7.77 8.15 4.53
N GLY A 322 7.23 8.16 3.31
CA GLY A 322 7.76 7.45 2.15
C GLY A 322 9.04 8.08 1.59
N TYR A 323 9.57 7.47 0.53
CA TYR A 323 10.75 7.99 -0.15
C TYR A 323 10.41 9.27 -0.92
N PRO A 324 11.09 10.41 -0.67
CA PRO A 324 10.82 11.65 -1.36
C PRO A 324 11.49 11.63 -2.74
N LEU A 325 10.67 11.51 -3.80
CA LEU A 325 11.12 11.61 -5.19
C LEU A 325 11.05 13.09 -5.60
N ILE A 326 12.14 13.82 -5.37
CA ILE A 326 12.22 15.28 -5.60
C ILE A 326 13.24 15.56 -6.68
N GLY A 327 12.85 16.31 -7.72
CA GLY A 327 13.77 16.70 -8.81
C GLY A 327 13.05 16.96 -10.13
N THR A 328 13.85 17.28 -11.15
CA THR A 328 13.37 17.30 -12.55
C THR A 328 12.93 15.91 -13.01
N PRO A 329 12.19 15.77 -14.11
CA PRO A 329 11.83 14.47 -14.66
C PRO A 329 13.01 13.50 -14.79
N GLU A 330 14.16 13.96 -15.26
CA GLU A 330 15.38 13.17 -15.40
C GLU A 330 15.90 12.69 -14.04
N GLN A 331 15.95 13.58 -13.04
CA GLN A 331 16.40 13.26 -11.70
C GLN A 331 15.45 12.28 -10.99
N ILE A 332 14.13 12.37 -11.25
CA ILE A 332 13.15 11.39 -10.74
C ILE A 332 13.46 10.01 -11.33
N VAL A 333 13.69 9.92 -12.65
CA VAL A 333 13.95 8.62 -13.28
C VAL A 333 15.28 8.02 -12.79
N GLU A 334 16.33 8.84 -12.62
CA GLU A 334 17.60 8.37 -12.03
C GLU A 334 17.39 7.77 -10.62
N GLN A 335 16.54 8.40 -9.79
CA GLN A 335 16.20 7.87 -8.47
C GLN A 335 15.42 6.56 -8.58
N LEU A 336 14.43 6.47 -9.48
CA LEU A 336 13.66 5.24 -9.71
C LEU A 336 14.53 4.09 -10.23
N VAL A 337 15.54 4.36 -11.06
CA VAL A 337 16.52 3.35 -11.51
C VAL A 337 17.28 2.80 -10.31
N LYS A 338 17.82 3.66 -9.44
CA LYS A 338 18.54 3.24 -8.21
C LYS A 338 17.66 2.41 -7.28
N ILE A 339 16.39 2.79 -7.12
CA ILE A 339 15.41 2.06 -6.33
C ILE A 339 15.14 0.67 -6.94
N SER A 340 14.98 0.59 -8.26
CA SER A 340 14.81 -0.69 -8.96
C SER A 340 16.04 -1.60 -8.82
N GLU A 341 17.24 -1.03 -8.97
CA GLU A 341 18.52 -1.74 -8.77
C GLU A 341 18.73 -2.20 -7.32
N ALA A 342 18.16 -1.49 -6.36
CA ALA A 342 18.11 -1.89 -4.96
C ALA A 342 17.18 -3.10 -4.73
N GLY A 343 16.38 -3.50 -5.72
CA GLY A 343 15.52 -4.68 -5.67
C GLY A 343 14.09 -4.39 -5.27
N VAL A 344 13.62 -3.17 -5.41
CA VAL A 344 12.19 -2.80 -5.27
C VAL A 344 11.49 -3.04 -6.60
N ASP A 345 10.40 -3.80 -6.59
CA ASP A 345 9.68 -4.21 -7.79
C ASP A 345 8.59 -3.20 -8.22
N GLY A 346 8.21 -2.28 -7.33
CA GLY A 346 7.22 -1.26 -7.67
C GLY A 346 7.11 -0.14 -6.65
N MET A 347 6.63 1.03 -7.13
CA MET A 347 6.40 2.22 -6.34
C MET A 347 4.94 2.65 -6.38
N LEU A 348 4.35 2.84 -5.21
CA LEU A 348 3.06 3.46 -5.03
C LEU A 348 3.28 4.97 -4.85
N LEU A 349 2.76 5.75 -5.79
CA LEU A 349 3.06 7.16 -5.91
C LEU A 349 1.96 8.03 -5.30
N GLY A 350 2.37 9.05 -4.57
CA GLY A 350 1.54 10.15 -4.13
C GLY A 350 1.94 11.45 -4.84
N PHE A 351 1.02 12.40 -4.84
CA PHE A 351 1.17 13.70 -5.49
C PHE A 351 0.55 14.79 -4.62
N LEU A 352 0.95 16.05 -4.83
CA LEU A 352 0.28 17.18 -4.19
C LEU A 352 -1.10 17.39 -4.85
N ASP A 353 -1.11 17.60 -6.16
CA ASP A 353 -2.30 17.61 -7.01
C ASP A 353 -2.32 16.32 -7.83
N TYR A 354 -3.13 15.34 -7.39
CA TYR A 354 -3.16 14.04 -8.05
C TYR A 354 -3.56 14.09 -9.53
N ASN A 355 -4.35 15.06 -9.98
CA ASN A 355 -4.73 15.15 -11.38
C ASN A 355 -3.63 15.77 -12.25
N GLU A 356 -3.18 16.96 -11.87
CA GLU A 356 -2.22 17.70 -12.69
C GLU A 356 -0.82 17.09 -12.59
N ASP A 357 -0.39 16.67 -11.39
CA ASP A 357 0.93 16.05 -11.22
C ASP A 357 0.98 14.64 -11.83
N LEU A 358 -0.13 13.87 -11.82
CA LEU A 358 -0.20 12.57 -12.51
C LEU A 358 -0.17 12.75 -14.03
N LYS A 359 -0.81 13.81 -14.56
CA LYS A 359 -0.73 14.19 -15.96
C LYS A 359 0.73 14.55 -16.32
N PHE A 360 1.36 15.42 -15.53
CA PHE A 360 2.77 15.78 -15.70
C PHE A 360 3.68 14.55 -15.67
N PHE A 361 3.45 13.61 -14.74
CA PHE A 361 4.16 12.34 -14.68
C PHE A 361 4.03 11.56 -15.99
N GLY A 362 2.82 11.44 -16.53
CA GLY A 362 2.54 10.75 -17.77
C GLY A 362 3.22 11.39 -18.99
N GLU A 363 3.26 12.70 -19.04
CA GLU A 363 3.83 13.46 -20.17
C GLU A 363 5.36 13.55 -20.12
N ARG A 364 5.96 13.67 -18.92
CA ARG A 364 7.37 14.02 -18.74
C ARG A 364 8.22 12.90 -18.15
N ILE A 365 7.73 12.15 -17.17
CA ILE A 365 8.51 11.15 -16.44
C ILE A 365 8.35 9.76 -17.06
N LEU A 366 7.13 9.34 -17.37
CA LEU A 366 6.86 8.00 -17.89
C LEU A 366 7.61 7.68 -19.20
N PRO A 367 7.74 8.61 -20.19
CA PRO A 367 8.56 8.37 -21.38
C PRO A 367 10.04 8.12 -21.05
N LEU A 368 10.59 8.84 -20.08
CA LEU A 368 11.97 8.66 -19.62
C LEU A 368 12.15 7.32 -18.89
N MET A 369 11.15 6.88 -18.10
CA MET A 369 11.16 5.55 -17.48
C MET A 369 11.19 4.43 -18.54
N LYS A 370 10.47 4.61 -19.66
CA LYS A 370 10.53 3.67 -20.79
C LYS A 370 11.91 3.65 -21.43
N GLN A 371 12.52 4.80 -21.68
CA GLN A 371 13.89 4.90 -22.21
C GLN A 371 14.91 4.26 -21.26
N ALA A 372 14.73 4.38 -19.95
CA ALA A 372 15.56 3.75 -18.92
C ALA A 372 15.31 2.23 -18.76
N GLY A 373 14.33 1.67 -19.49
CA GLY A 373 13.97 0.25 -19.43
C GLY A 373 13.32 -0.17 -18.11
N LEU A 374 12.71 0.76 -17.37
CA LEU A 374 11.90 0.48 -16.18
C LEU A 374 10.46 0.09 -16.56
N ARG A 375 9.98 0.58 -17.68
CA ARG A 375 8.64 0.34 -18.26
C ARG A 375 8.74 0.03 -19.75
N TYR A 376 7.74 -0.68 -20.30
CA TYR A 376 7.64 -1.04 -21.72
C TYR A 376 6.48 -0.32 -22.40
#